data_91aaf9c5d3dd4413a048dc139170de9b
#
_entry.id   91aaf9c5d3dd4413a048dc139170de9b
#
_cell.length_a   1.000
_cell.length_b   1.000
_cell.length_c   1.000
_cell.angle_alpha   90.00
_cell.angle_beta   90.00
_cell.angle_gamma   90.00
#
_symmetry.space_group_name_H-M   'P 1'
#
loop_
_entity.id
_entity.type
_entity.pdbx_description
1 polymer ?
#
loop_
_entity_poly.entity_id
_entity_poly.type
_entity_poly.pdbx_seq_one_letter_code
_entity_poly.pdbx_strand_id
1 'polypeptide(L)' 'METIAKFEVGKTYQGYVAIRGYSLKMCTVIKRTPSFVTFTDGTYTLKGKVSLKGDNEEVRNHEISISTKDLIANP' A
#
# COMPACT_ATOMS: atom_id res chain seq x y z
N MET A 1 -14.95 18.27 8.23
CA MET A 1 -13.53 17.94 8.42
C MET A 1 -13.16 16.76 7.57
N GLU A 2 -12.16 16.94 6.75
CA GLU A 2 -11.72 15.87 5.88
C GLU A 2 -10.86 14.87 6.63
N THR A 3 -11.09 13.61 6.37
CA THR A 3 -10.31 12.53 6.95
C THR A 3 -9.53 11.85 5.84
N ILE A 4 -8.21 11.87 5.96
CA ILE A 4 -7.36 11.20 5.00
C ILE A 4 -7.24 9.75 5.40
N ALA A 5 -7.52 8.86 4.46
CA ALA A 5 -7.35 7.43 4.69
C ALA A 5 -5.86 7.10 4.76
N LYS A 6 -5.44 6.44 5.81
CA LYS A 6 -4.05 6.10 6.05
C LYS A 6 -3.86 4.60 6.05
N PHE A 7 -2.69 4.17 5.62
CA PHE A 7 -2.33 2.76 5.72
C PHE A 7 -2.26 2.34 7.18
N GLU A 8 -2.88 1.22 7.48
CA GLU A 8 -2.92 0.70 8.85
C GLU A 8 -2.29 -0.67 8.91
N VAL A 9 -1.50 -0.89 9.97
CA VAL A 9 -0.86 -2.18 10.19
C VAL A 9 -1.93 -3.26 10.34
N GLY A 10 -1.71 -4.37 9.68
CA GLY A 10 -2.62 -5.52 9.72
C GLY A 10 -3.65 -5.53 8.60
N LYS A 11 -3.83 -4.42 7.89
CA LYS A 11 -4.79 -4.37 6.79
C LYS A 11 -4.12 -4.73 5.48
N THR A 12 -4.89 -5.31 4.57
CA THR A 12 -4.42 -5.76 3.27
C THR A 12 -4.98 -4.87 2.18
N TYR A 13 -4.11 -4.40 1.30
CA TYR A 13 -4.46 -3.53 0.19
C TYR A 13 -4.06 -4.20 -1.12
N GLN A 14 -4.82 -3.91 -2.17
CA GLN A 14 -4.51 -4.45 -3.49
C GLN A 14 -3.41 -3.62 -4.13
N GLY A 15 -2.32 -4.25 -4.49
CA GLY A 15 -1.21 -3.61 -5.16
C GLY A 15 -1.24 -3.88 -6.65
N TYR A 16 -0.68 -2.95 -7.41
CA TYR A 16 -0.56 -3.05 -8.86
C TYR A 16 0.91 -3.16 -9.23
N VAL A 17 1.25 -4.23 -9.93
CA VAL A 17 2.62 -4.47 -10.39
C VAL A 17 2.65 -4.20 -11.89
N ALA A 18 3.50 -3.27 -12.30
CA ALA A 18 3.54 -2.79 -13.68
C ALA A 18 4.59 -3.49 -14.54
N ILE A 19 5.22 -4.54 -14.07
CA ILE A 19 6.19 -5.29 -14.85
C ILE A 19 5.48 -6.34 -15.68
N ARG A 20 5.81 -6.39 -16.96
CA ARG A 20 5.26 -7.39 -17.88
C ARG A 20 3.74 -7.38 -17.95
N GLY A 21 3.17 -6.17 -17.92
CA GLY A 21 1.73 -6.01 -17.87
C GLY A 21 1.25 -5.85 -16.44
N TYR A 22 -0.04 -5.69 -16.26
CA TYR A 22 -0.61 -5.48 -14.94
C TYR A 22 -0.81 -6.80 -14.23
N SER A 23 -0.29 -6.86 -13.04
CA SER A 23 -0.50 -7.98 -12.14
C SER A 23 -1.00 -7.42 -10.83
N LEU A 24 -1.98 -8.09 -10.22
CA LEU A 24 -2.53 -7.65 -8.95
C LEU A 24 -1.96 -8.51 -7.83
N LYS A 25 -1.54 -7.87 -6.76
CA LYS A 25 -1.03 -8.57 -5.58
C LYS A 25 -1.68 -8.03 -4.33
N MET A 26 -1.90 -8.90 -3.36
CA MET A 26 -2.41 -8.49 -2.07
C MET A 26 -1.23 -8.16 -1.16
N CYS A 27 -1.20 -6.91 -0.68
CA CYS A 27 -0.11 -6.41 0.13
C CYS A 27 -0.62 -6.10 1.54
N THR A 28 -0.03 -6.73 2.54
CA THR A 28 -0.41 -6.51 3.93
C THR A 28 0.61 -5.59 4.59
N VAL A 29 0.12 -4.52 5.21
CA VAL A 29 0.96 -3.57 5.90
C VAL A 29 1.43 -4.17 7.22
N ILE A 30 2.74 -4.20 7.41
CA ILE A 30 3.32 -4.75 8.63
C ILE A 30 3.98 -3.69 9.51
N LYS A 31 4.27 -2.52 8.94
CA LYS A 31 4.84 -1.42 9.71
C LYS A 31 4.46 -0.09 9.06
N ARG A 32 4.20 0.90 9.87
CA ARG A 32 3.84 2.24 9.40
C ARG A 32 4.60 3.28 10.21
N THR A 33 5.37 4.11 9.52
CA THR A 33 6.00 5.29 10.12
C THR A 33 5.38 6.53 9.46
N PRO A 34 5.63 7.73 9.98
CA PRO A 34 5.04 8.95 9.38
C PRO A 34 5.34 9.11 7.89
N SER A 35 6.47 8.61 7.41
CA SER A 35 6.89 8.81 6.02
C SER A 35 6.94 7.53 5.20
N PHE A 36 6.94 6.36 5.82
CA PHE A 36 7.14 5.10 5.11
C PHE A 36 6.14 4.04 5.53
N VAL A 37 5.85 3.15 4.59
CA VAL A 37 5.04 1.97 4.84
C VAL A 37 5.84 0.76 4.45
N THR A 38 5.88 -0.24 5.33
CA THR A 38 6.47 -1.54 5.05
C THR A 38 5.34 -2.53 4.86
N PHE A 39 5.35 -3.24 3.76
CA PHE A 39 4.29 -4.18 3.43
C PHE A 39 4.88 -5.44 2.82
N THR A 40 4.10 -6.51 2.85
CA THR A 40 4.51 -7.80 2.30
C THR A 40 3.44 -8.33 1.37
N ASP A 41 3.90 -8.97 0.29
CA ASP A 41 3.00 -9.66 -0.63
C ASP A 41 2.90 -11.14 -0.32
N GLY A 42 3.45 -11.55 0.82
CA GLY A 42 3.50 -12.96 1.22
C GLY A 42 4.83 -13.63 0.92
N THR A 43 5.60 -13.06 0.00
CA THR A 43 6.90 -13.61 -0.41
C THR A 43 8.02 -12.64 -0.05
N TYR A 44 7.83 -11.38 -0.37
CA TYR A 44 8.82 -10.34 -0.15
C TYR A 44 8.28 -9.25 0.75
N THR A 45 9.17 -8.61 1.48
CA THR A 45 8.85 -7.44 2.29
C THR A 45 9.42 -6.23 1.58
N LEU A 46 8.55 -5.24 1.38
CA LEU A 46 8.91 -4.04 0.64
C LEU A 46 8.62 -2.81 1.50
N LYS A 47 9.36 -1.74 1.25
CA LYS A 47 9.19 -0.48 1.96
C LYS A 47 9.12 0.64 0.93
N GLY A 48 8.16 1.54 1.10
CA GLY A 48 8.01 2.67 0.21
C GLY A 48 7.65 3.93 0.94
N LYS A 49 7.96 5.05 0.33
CA LYS A 49 7.62 6.36 0.87
C LYS A 49 6.17 6.68 0.61
N VAL A 50 5.49 7.20 1.61
CA VAL A 50 4.08 7.57 1.52
C VAL A 50 3.94 8.91 0.83
N SER A 51 2.98 9.01 -0.08
CA SER A 51 2.58 10.28 -0.67
C SER A 51 1.06 10.38 -0.60
N LEU A 52 0.55 11.60 -0.72
CA LEU A 52 -0.89 11.85 -0.68
C LEU A 52 -1.45 11.97 -2.08
N LYS A 53 -2.60 11.36 -2.29
CA LYS A 53 -3.37 11.47 -3.51
C LYS A 53 -4.83 11.76 -3.12
N GLY A 54 -5.18 13.04 -3.11
CA GLY A 54 -6.51 13.43 -2.64
C GLY A 54 -6.68 13.05 -1.18
N ASP A 55 -7.70 12.25 -0.88
CA ASP A 55 -8.00 11.81 0.48
C ASP A 55 -7.37 10.47 0.82
N ASN A 56 -6.46 9.99 -0.01
CA ASN A 56 -5.84 8.68 0.17
C ASN A 56 -4.34 8.79 0.25
N GLU A 57 -3.72 7.82 0.91
CA GLU A 57 -2.29 7.66 0.87
C GLU A 57 -1.92 6.67 -0.22
N GLU A 58 -0.76 6.87 -0.81
CA GLU A 58 -0.24 6.01 -1.86
C GLU A 58 1.22 5.72 -1.58
N VAL A 59 1.63 4.49 -1.81
CA VAL A 59 3.02 4.07 -1.71
C VAL A 59 3.43 3.46 -3.03
N ARG A 60 4.56 3.90 -3.55
CA ARG A 60 5.14 3.33 -4.76
C ARG A 60 6.54 2.83 -4.44
N ASN A 61 6.79 1.59 -4.77
CA ASN A 61 8.10 0.97 -4.62
C ASN A 61 8.45 0.30 -5.94
N HIS A 62 9.49 0.82 -6.62
CA HIS A 62 9.96 0.29 -7.91
C HIS A 62 8.83 -0.09 -8.86
N GLU A 63 8.29 -1.27 -8.67
CA GLU A 63 7.37 -1.90 -9.60
C GLU A 63 5.95 -2.00 -9.07
N ILE A 64 5.78 -1.82 -7.76
CA ILE A 64 4.49 -2.02 -7.13
C ILE A 64 3.97 -0.71 -6.56
N SER A 65 2.68 -0.50 -6.72
CA SER A 65 1.99 0.68 -6.21
C SER A 65 0.77 0.24 -5.43
N ILE A 66 0.59 0.78 -4.24
CA ILE A 66 -0.61 0.51 -3.43
C ILE A 66 -1.21 1.82 -2.97
N SER A 67 -2.52 1.80 -2.78
CA SER A 67 -3.27 2.97 -2.33
C SER A 67 -4.28 2.56 -1.28
N THR A 68 -4.55 3.46 -0.34
CA THR A 68 -5.53 3.19 0.71
C THR A 68 -6.95 3.03 0.17
N LYS A 69 -7.22 3.53 -1.03
CA LYS A 69 -8.53 3.34 -1.66
C LYS A 69 -8.77 1.89 -2.08
N ASP A 70 -7.71 1.10 -2.15
CA ASP A 70 -7.78 -0.29 -2.61
C ASP A 70 -7.73 -1.28 -1.46
N LEU A 71 -8.32 -0.91 -0.32
CA LEU A 71 -8.42 -1.80 0.83
C LEU A 71 -9.23 -3.04 0.46
N ILE A 72 -8.61 -4.21 0.64
CA ILE A 72 -9.25 -5.48 0.29
C ILE A 72 -9.81 -6.16 1.54
N ALA A 73 -8.99 -6.25 2.57
CA ALA A 73 -9.35 -7.01 3.75
C ALA A 73 -9.09 -6.19 5.00
N ASN A 74 -9.97 -6.37 5.95
CA ASN A 74 -9.87 -5.73 7.25
C ASN A 74 -10.00 -6.84 8.28
N PRO A 75 -8.87 -7.42 8.70
CA PRO A 75 -8.88 -8.52 9.66
C PRO A 75 -9.43 -8.13 11.02
#